data_c38c12db66dc73aea397552f5c08503e
#
_entry.id   c38c12db66dc73aea397552f5c08503e
#
_cell.length_a   1.000
_cell.length_b   1.000
_cell.length_c   1.000
_cell.angle_alpha   90.00
_cell.angle_beta   90.00
_cell.angle_gamma   90.00
#
_symmetry.space_group_name_H-M   'P 1'
#
loop_
_entity.id
_entity.type
_entity.pdbx_description
1 polymer ?
#
loop_
_entity_poly.entity_id
_entity_poly.type
_entity_poly.pdbx_seq_one_letter_code
_entity_poly.pdbx_strand_id
1 'polypeptide(L)'
;MYPLPHDHGQAMEQLAHMPKPEDFQAISRYFTLLGDSSRVRIFWVLCHCQECVTNLSVMVEMSAPAVSHHLRQLKNAGLVESRREGKEVYYTAAHTPVAQLLHDAIEEMEQITCPGR
;
A
#
# COMPACT_ATOMS: atom_id res chain seq x y z
N MET A 1 -11.99 -39.09 -9.88
CA MET A 1 -10.81 -39.03 -9.00
C MET A 1 -10.75 -37.67 -8.30
N TYR A 2 -10.54 -37.68 -7.00
CA TYR A 2 -10.37 -36.47 -6.21
C TYR A 2 -8.92 -36.00 -6.36
N PRO A 3 -8.64 -34.80 -6.92
CA PRO A 3 -7.26 -34.38 -7.25
C PRO A 3 -6.42 -33.97 -6.03
N LEU A 4 -7.03 -33.73 -4.86
CA LEU A 4 -6.28 -33.44 -3.65
C LEU A 4 -5.96 -34.74 -2.88
N PRO A 5 -4.81 -34.80 -2.16
CA PRO A 5 -4.44 -36.02 -1.41
C PRO A 5 -5.45 -36.43 -0.33
N HIS A 6 -6.18 -35.48 0.23
CA HIS A 6 -7.15 -35.73 1.28
C HIS A 6 -8.46 -35.01 0.98
N ASP A 7 -9.57 -35.61 1.37
CA ASP A 7 -10.89 -35.02 1.24
C ASP A 7 -11.38 -34.54 2.61
N HIS A 8 -11.39 -33.22 2.83
CA HIS A 8 -11.83 -32.61 4.07
C HIS A 8 -13.08 -31.74 3.86
N GLY A 9 -13.87 -31.99 2.81
CA GLY A 9 -15.11 -31.30 2.57
C GLY A 9 -15.02 -30.30 1.44
N GLN A 10 -14.99 -29.00 1.71
CA GLN A 10 -15.21 -27.94 0.71
C GLN A 10 -13.97 -27.49 -0.05
N ALA A 11 -12.82 -28.18 0.11
CA ALA A 11 -11.57 -27.74 -0.53
C ALA A 11 -11.67 -27.65 -2.04
N MET A 12 -12.32 -28.63 -2.69
CA MET A 12 -12.46 -28.62 -4.15
C MET A 12 -13.32 -27.46 -4.65
N GLU A 13 -14.37 -27.12 -3.90
CA GLU A 13 -15.21 -25.98 -4.23
C GLU A 13 -14.43 -24.67 -4.13
N GLN A 14 -13.65 -24.52 -3.07
CA GLN A 14 -12.81 -23.34 -2.89
C GLN A 14 -11.74 -23.23 -3.97
N LEU A 15 -11.14 -24.37 -4.36
CA LEU A 15 -10.15 -24.41 -5.41
C LEU A 15 -10.72 -23.91 -6.75
N ALA A 16 -11.99 -24.21 -7.03
CA ALA A 16 -12.65 -23.75 -8.26
C ALA A 16 -12.81 -22.23 -8.29
N HIS A 17 -12.85 -21.56 -7.12
CA HIS A 17 -13.02 -20.11 -7.00
C HIS A 17 -11.70 -19.39 -6.75
N MET A 18 -10.58 -20.11 -6.63
CA MET A 18 -9.29 -19.49 -6.33
C MET A 18 -8.82 -18.62 -7.48
N PRO A 19 -8.37 -17.39 -7.21
CA PRO A 19 -7.74 -16.55 -8.21
C PRO A 19 -6.53 -17.25 -8.84
N LYS A 20 -6.10 -16.74 -9.98
CA LYS A 20 -4.94 -17.28 -10.70
C LYS A 20 -3.64 -16.87 -10.01
N PRO A 21 -2.53 -17.60 -10.25
CA PRO A 21 -1.22 -17.19 -9.71
C PRO A 21 -0.85 -15.74 -10.02
N GLU A 22 -1.19 -15.24 -11.20
CA GLU A 22 -0.90 -13.86 -11.60
C GLU A 22 -1.67 -12.85 -10.73
N ASP A 23 -2.88 -13.21 -10.33
CA ASP A 23 -3.71 -12.36 -9.47
C ASP A 23 -3.07 -12.24 -8.08
N PHE A 24 -2.55 -13.36 -7.55
CA PHE A 24 -1.85 -13.34 -6.26
C PHE A 24 -0.55 -12.54 -6.32
N GLN A 25 0.16 -12.59 -7.44
CA GLN A 25 1.35 -11.78 -7.64
C GLN A 25 1.01 -10.29 -7.60
N ALA A 26 -0.06 -9.89 -8.27
CA ALA A 26 -0.53 -8.50 -8.26
C ALA A 26 -0.91 -8.05 -6.85
N ILE A 27 -1.64 -8.87 -6.13
CA ILE A 27 -2.06 -8.57 -4.75
C ILE A 27 -0.84 -8.49 -3.83
N SER A 28 0.08 -9.44 -3.94
CA SER A 28 1.24 -9.50 -3.04
C SER A 28 2.17 -8.30 -3.18
N ARG A 29 2.19 -7.64 -4.34
CA ARG A 29 2.98 -6.42 -4.53
C ARG A 29 2.57 -5.33 -3.55
N TYR A 30 1.27 -5.17 -3.30
CA TYR A 30 0.79 -4.17 -2.35
C TYR A 30 1.19 -4.52 -0.92
N PHE A 31 1.10 -5.80 -0.55
CA PHE A 31 1.51 -6.23 0.79
C PHE A 31 3.02 -6.04 0.99
N THR A 32 3.83 -6.34 -0.03
CA THR A 32 5.27 -6.11 0.04
C THR A 32 5.60 -4.64 0.22
N LEU A 33 4.94 -3.76 -0.54
CA LEU A 33 5.14 -2.32 -0.42
C LEU A 33 4.81 -1.84 0.98
N LEU A 34 3.67 -2.23 1.51
CA LEU A 34 3.19 -1.80 2.81
C LEU A 34 3.70 -2.70 3.94
N GLY A 35 4.65 -3.61 3.64
CA GLY A 35 5.39 -4.35 4.63
C GLY A 35 6.56 -3.57 5.24
N ASP A 36 6.82 -2.37 4.76
CA ASP A 36 7.86 -1.48 5.26
C ASP A 36 7.21 -0.32 6.00
N SER A 37 7.55 -0.14 7.28
CA SER A 37 6.90 0.87 8.12
C SER A 37 7.12 2.29 7.62
N SER A 38 8.26 2.57 7.01
CA SER A 38 8.55 3.90 6.46
C SER A 38 7.63 4.21 5.29
N ARG A 39 7.41 3.23 4.39
CA ARG A 39 6.49 3.41 3.28
C ARG A 39 5.05 3.57 3.73
N VAL A 40 4.63 2.80 4.74
CA VAL A 40 3.29 2.95 5.31
C VAL A 40 3.11 4.36 5.87
N ARG A 41 4.12 4.86 6.60
CA ARG A 41 4.07 6.21 7.17
C ARG A 41 3.95 7.28 6.09
N ILE A 42 4.76 7.19 5.04
CA ILE A 42 4.72 8.14 3.93
C ILE A 42 3.36 8.09 3.23
N PHE A 43 2.87 6.89 2.94
CA PHE A 43 1.57 6.72 2.30
C PHE A 43 0.45 7.30 3.16
N TRP A 44 0.48 7.04 4.47
CA TRP A 44 -0.51 7.59 5.40
C TRP A 44 -0.55 9.13 5.35
N VAL A 45 0.63 9.76 5.39
CA VAL A 45 0.71 11.22 5.31
C VAL A 45 0.05 11.71 4.02
N LEU A 46 0.36 11.06 2.90
CA LEU A 46 -0.16 11.49 1.59
C LEU A 46 -1.64 11.15 1.39
N CYS A 47 -2.20 10.27 2.20
CA CYS A 47 -3.65 10.06 2.24
C CYS A 47 -4.36 11.26 2.87
N HIS A 48 -3.67 12.04 3.68
CA HIS A 48 -4.26 13.14 4.44
C HIS A 48 -3.90 14.53 3.91
N CYS A 49 -2.78 14.65 3.19
CA CYS A 49 -2.36 15.93 2.63
C CYS A 49 -1.46 15.72 1.42
N GLN A 50 -1.24 16.78 0.64
CA GLN A 50 -0.22 16.73 -0.40
C GLN A 50 1.04 17.41 0.11
N GLU A 51 2.22 16.88 -0.26
CA GLU A 51 3.48 17.42 0.21
C GLU A 51 4.63 17.19 -0.78
N CYS A 52 5.65 18.03 -0.65
CA CYS A 52 6.91 17.88 -1.38
C CYS A 52 7.87 16.99 -0.58
N VAL A 53 8.94 16.52 -1.26
CA VAL A 53 9.94 15.64 -0.63
C VAL A 53 10.59 16.31 0.58
N THR A 54 10.92 17.60 0.47
CA THR A 54 11.57 18.33 1.58
C THR A 54 10.73 18.29 2.84
N ASN A 55 9.43 18.62 2.73
CA ASN A 55 8.56 18.60 3.87
C ASN A 55 8.31 17.18 4.37
N LEU A 56 8.11 16.22 3.47
CA LEU A 56 7.95 14.83 3.86
C LEU A 56 9.14 14.33 4.66
N SER A 57 10.37 14.66 4.23
CA SER A 57 11.57 14.20 4.93
C SER A 57 11.59 14.69 6.38
N VAL A 58 11.14 15.91 6.63
CA VAL A 58 11.02 16.44 7.99
C VAL A 58 9.89 15.74 8.75
N MET A 59 8.73 15.59 8.12
CA MET A 59 7.56 15.00 8.76
C MET A 59 7.79 13.55 9.19
N VAL A 60 8.49 12.77 8.39
CA VAL A 60 8.74 11.34 8.67
C VAL A 60 10.14 11.09 9.22
N GLU A 61 10.92 12.14 9.44
CA GLU A 61 12.26 12.06 10.04
C GLU A 61 13.19 11.12 9.26
N MET A 62 13.23 11.30 7.94
CA MET A 62 14.06 10.51 7.05
C MET A 62 14.81 11.44 6.10
N SER A 63 15.88 10.94 5.50
CA SER A 63 16.61 11.70 4.49
C SER A 63 15.76 11.87 3.22
N ALA A 64 16.00 12.96 2.49
CA ALA A 64 15.30 13.20 1.23
C ALA A 64 15.54 12.09 0.20
N PRO A 65 16.76 11.55 0.04
CA PRO A 65 16.97 10.40 -0.86
C PRO A 65 16.16 9.16 -0.46
N ALA A 66 16.05 8.87 0.84
CA ALA A 66 15.24 7.73 1.31
C ALA A 66 13.75 7.95 1.00
N VAL A 67 13.24 9.15 1.27
CA VAL A 67 11.84 9.49 0.95
C VAL A 67 11.60 9.38 -0.57
N SER A 68 12.50 9.91 -1.37
CA SER A 68 12.40 9.82 -2.84
C SER A 68 12.36 8.38 -3.33
N HIS A 69 13.16 7.50 -2.71
CA HIS A 69 13.17 6.08 -3.06
C HIS A 69 11.83 5.43 -2.76
N HIS A 70 11.27 5.68 -1.57
CA HIS A 70 9.97 5.14 -1.20
C HIS A 70 8.84 5.69 -2.08
N LEU A 71 8.88 6.98 -2.38
CA LEU A 71 7.89 7.61 -3.26
C LEU A 71 7.90 7.00 -4.67
N ARG A 72 9.08 6.70 -5.19
CA ARG A 72 9.21 6.07 -6.50
C ARG A 72 8.52 4.70 -6.51
N GLN A 73 8.73 3.91 -5.46
CA GLN A 73 8.10 2.60 -5.36
C GLN A 73 6.58 2.71 -5.23
N LEU A 74 6.10 3.62 -4.40
CA LEU A 74 4.66 3.85 -4.24
C LEU A 74 4.02 4.35 -5.54
N LYS A 75 4.70 5.24 -6.25
CA LYS A 75 4.20 5.77 -7.51
C LYS A 75 4.16 4.70 -8.60
N ASN A 76 5.21 3.86 -8.68
CA ASN A 76 5.25 2.75 -9.64
C ASN A 76 4.12 1.76 -9.43
N ALA A 77 3.65 1.61 -8.20
CA ALA A 77 2.53 0.74 -7.87
C ALA A 77 1.16 1.43 -8.01
N GLY A 78 1.15 2.70 -8.36
CA GLY A 78 -0.09 3.46 -8.54
C GLY A 78 -0.76 3.89 -7.25
N LEU A 79 -0.04 3.89 -6.14
CA LEU A 79 -0.60 4.28 -4.83
C LEU A 79 -0.46 5.76 -4.54
N VAL A 80 0.49 6.43 -5.16
CA VAL A 80 0.64 7.89 -5.05
C VAL A 80 0.78 8.49 -6.43
N GLU A 81 0.42 9.77 -6.51
CA GLU A 81 0.53 10.57 -7.72
C GLU A 81 1.42 11.78 -7.43
N SER A 82 2.00 12.34 -8.47
CA SER A 82 2.80 13.55 -8.35
C SER A 82 2.32 14.59 -9.36
N ARG A 83 2.44 15.86 -8.98
CA ARG A 83 2.22 16.96 -9.89
C ARG A 83 3.28 18.02 -9.67
N ARG A 84 3.71 18.64 -10.76
CA ARG A 84 4.67 19.71 -10.71
C ARG A 84 3.94 21.04 -10.61
N GLU A 85 4.41 21.89 -9.72
CA GLU A 85 3.89 23.24 -9.56
C GLU A 85 5.09 24.17 -9.35
N GLY A 86 5.47 24.89 -10.40
CA GLY A 86 6.67 25.70 -10.38
C GLY A 86 7.92 24.84 -10.27
N LYS A 87 8.72 25.11 -9.26
CA LYS A 87 9.94 24.33 -8.96
C LYS A 87 9.69 23.15 -8.05
N GLU A 88 8.50 23.04 -7.47
CA GLU A 88 8.16 21.99 -6.53
C GLU A 88 7.41 20.87 -7.21
N VAL A 89 7.65 19.65 -6.72
CA VAL A 89 6.85 18.48 -7.08
C VAL A 89 6.10 18.06 -5.82
N TYR A 90 4.78 18.02 -5.94
CA TYR A 90 3.91 17.61 -4.84
C TYR A 90 3.41 16.19 -5.07
N TYR A 91 3.32 15.44 -3.99
CA TYR A 91 2.83 14.07 -3.98
C TYR A 91 1.56 13.98 -3.16
N THR A 92 0.67 13.11 -3.57
CA THR A 92 -0.58 12.81 -2.84
C THR A 92 -0.95 11.36 -3.09
N ALA A 93 -1.76 10.77 -2.22
CA ALA A 93 -2.28 9.44 -2.47
C ALA A 93 -3.13 9.44 -3.74
N ALA A 94 -3.06 8.36 -4.50
CA ALA A 94 -3.85 8.22 -5.71
C ALA A 94 -5.34 8.08 -5.38
N HIS A 95 -6.19 8.62 -6.25
CA HIS A 95 -7.64 8.49 -6.10
C HIS A 95 -8.12 7.23 -6.83
N THR A 96 -7.73 6.07 -6.33
CA THR A 96 -8.07 4.78 -6.91
C THR A 96 -8.71 3.89 -5.86
N PRO A 97 -9.51 2.89 -6.28
CA PRO A 97 -10.12 1.96 -5.32
C PRO A 97 -9.10 1.24 -4.44
N VAL A 98 -7.94 0.82 -4.98
CA VAL A 98 -6.93 0.12 -4.19
C VAL A 98 -6.27 1.04 -3.18
N ALA A 99 -5.96 2.29 -3.55
CA ALA A 99 -5.36 3.25 -2.61
C ALA A 99 -6.34 3.55 -1.47
N GLN A 100 -7.62 3.72 -1.78
CA GLN A 100 -8.64 3.95 -0.76
C GLN A 100 -8.78 2.75 0.17
N LEU A 101 -8.80 1.54 -0.40
CA LEU A 101 -8.89 0.30 0.39
C LEU A 101 -7.71 0.19 1.37
N LEU A 102 -6.50 0.48 0.89
CA LEU A 102 -5.30 0.40 1.73
C LEU A 102 -5.30 1.47 2.81
N HIS A 103 -5.75 2.68 2.48
CA HIS A 103 -5.92 3.74 3.48
C HIS A 103 -6.89 3.30 4.58
N ASP A 104 -8.06 2.81 4.18
CA ASP A 104 -9.07 2.34 5.12
C ASP A 104 -8.54 1.19 5.99
N ALA A 105 -7.78 0.27 5.39
CA ALA A 105 -7.17 -0.84 6.12
C ALA A 105 -6.18 -0.36 7.17
N ILE A 106 -5.34 0.62 6.83
CA ILE A 106 -4.38 1.18 7.78
C ILE A 106 -5.10 1.84 8.96
N GLU A 107 -6.15 2.63 8.68
CA GLU A 107 -6.93 3.28 9.72
C GLU A 107 -7.60 2.24 10.64
N GLU A 108 -8.17 1.21 10.06
CA GLU A 108 -8.82 0.13 10.81
C GLU A 108 -7.80 -0.64 11.65
N MET A 109 -6.64 -0.97 11.09
CA MET A 109 -5.58 -1.66 11.83
C MET A 109 -5.08 -0.83 13.01
N GLU A 110 -4.97 0.49 12.84
CA GLU A 110 -4.57 1.36 13.94
C GLU A 110 -5.56 1.25 15.10
N GLN A 111 -6.85 1.26 14.81
CA GLN A 111 -7.88 1.14 15.84
C GLN A 111 -7.79 -0.19 16.59
N ILE A 112 -7.47 -1.27 15.88
CA ILE A 112 -7.39 -2.61 16.45
C ILE A 112 -6.10 -2.80 17.24
N THR A 113 -4.95 -2.41 16.66
CA THR A 113 -3.63 -2.70 17.23
C THR A 113 -3.14 -1.66 18.21
N CYS A 114 -3.66 -0.43 18.14
CA CYS A 114 -3.23 0.69 18.98
C CYS A 114 -4.43 1.37 19.64
N PRO A 115 -5.30 0.59 20.33
CA PRO A 115 -6.50 1.20 20.94
C PRO A 115 -6.10 2.18 22.04
N GLY A 116 -6.86 3.26 22.17
CA GLY A 116 -6.65 4.25 23.23
C GLY A 116 -5.65 5.34 22.90
N ARG A 117 -5.22 5.43 21.66
CA ARG A 117 -4.35 6.51 21.21
C ARG A 117 -5.13 7.67 20.69
#